data_174620ca3e13cdd8db5323a313360c5b
#
_entry.id   174620ca3e13cdd8db5323a313360c5b
#
_cell.length_a   1.000
_cell.length_b   1.000
_cell.length_c   1.000
_cell.angle_alpha   90.00
_cell.angle_beta   90.00
_cell.angle_gamma   90.00
#
_symmetry.space_group_name_H-M   'P 1'
#
loop_
_entity.id
_entity.type
_entity.pdbx_description
1 polymer ?
#
loop_
_entity_poly.entity_id
_entity_poly.type
_entity_poly.pdbx_seq_one_letter_code
_entity_poly.pdbx_strand_id
1 'polypeptide(L)'
;MAGIKQLAGQTLWYGVSSIISRLLTYFLTPYLTLKLSGANYGDMTLVYAAIPFLNIVYTYGLETGFFRFIQKEEHQKDLYNTASVSLITTTIFFSAILLLFTKPLAQLISVADHPEYVTMIILIVAFDSLGTIPFAKLRQDGRPIKYAIIRITGVLINIGLLFFFLSIVPNLAAKDPNSIFVLLNNKNLGILLVLLPNLVQSFFTLILLWKELKIIRWQFNWPQWKELMVYSLPMLIVGFGGMINETLDRLMLGWWSPPSGNLK
;
A
#
# COMPACT_ATOMS: atom_id res chain seq x y z
N MET A 1 -24.62 22.81 -18.75
CA MET A 1 -25.09 22.31 -17.42
C MET A 1 -24.90 20.80 -17.22
N ALA A 2 -25.01 19.95 -18.26
CA ALA A 2 -24.78 18.50 -18.14
C ALA A 2 -23.34 18.16 -17.67
N GLY A 3 -22.31 18.83 -18.18
CA GLY A 3 -20.92 18.58 -17.82
C GLY A 3 -20.58 18.85 -16.36
N ILE A 4 -21.15 19.91 -15.76
CA ILE A 4 -20.89 20.23 -14.34
C ILE A 4 -21.52 19.18 -13.41
N LYS A 5 -22.74 18.70 -13.69
CA LYS A 5 -23.37 17.64 -12.91
C LYS A 5 -22.60 16.32 -13.01
N GLN A 6 -22.09 15.99 -14.19
CA GLN A 6 -21.29 14.80 -14.42
C GLN A 6 -19.95 14.91 -13.69
N LEU A 7 -19.28 16.05 -13.77
CA LEU A 7 -18.01 16.30 -13.08
C LEU A 7 -18.18 16.25 -11.54
N ALA A 8 -19.24 16.89 -11.02
CA ALA A 8 -19.57 16.85 -9.61
C ALA A 8 -19.86 15.41 -9.13
N GLY A 9 -20.60 14.62 -9.91
CA GLY A 9 -20.86 13.22 -9.62
C GLY A 9 -19.58 12.36 -9.60
N GLN A 10 -18.68 12.55 -10.54
CA GLN A 10 -17.38 11.86 -10.57
C GLN A 10 -16.51 12.22 -9.36
N THR A 11 -16.38 13.51 -9.07
CA THR A 11 -15.61 14.00 -7.91
C THR A 11 -16.18 13.46 -6.60
N LEU A 12 -17.50 13.36 -6.50
CA LEU A 12 -18.17 12.83 -5.32
C LEU A 12 -17.83 11.36 -5.09
N TRP A 13 -17.85 10.51 -6.13
CA TRP A 13 -17.49 9.11 -5.99
C TRP A 13 -16.02 8.89 -5.60
N TYR A 14 -15.08 9.67 -6.16
CA TYR A 14 -13.67 9.61 -5.74
C TYR A 14 -13.47 10.10 -4.30
N GLY A 15 -14.12 11.19 -3.92
CA GLY A 15 -14.06 11.73 -2.57
C GLY A 15 -14.68 10.78 -1.54
N VAL A 16 -15.89 10.30 -1.80
CA VAL A 16 -16.61 9.38 -0.91
C VAL A 16 -15.83 8.08 -0.71
N SER A 17 -15.29 7.47 -1.77
CA SER A 17 -14.50 6.25 -1.62
C SER A 17 -13.25 6.45 -0.76
N SER A 18 -12.57 7.59 -0.89
CA SER A 18 -11.42 7.93 -0.06
C SER A 18 -11.80 8.18 1.39
N ILE A 19 -12.89 8.91 1.63
CA ILE A 19 -13.40 9.19 2.99
C ILE A 19 -13.83 7.90 3.68
N ILE A 20 -14.61 7.05 2.99
CA ILE A 20 -15.07 5.75 3.54
C ILE A 20 -13.85 4.88 3.90
N SER A 21 -12.86 4.77 3.01
CA SER A 21 -11.66 3.99 3.29
C SER A 21 -10.90 4.51 4.53
N ARG A 22 -10.77 5.83 4.69
CA ARG A 22 -10.11 6.45 5.85
C ARG A 22 -10.92 6.25 7.13
N LEU A 23 -12.24 6.42 7.09
CA LEU A 23 -13.10 6.18 8.25
C LEU A 23 -13.04 4.72 8.72
N LEU A 24 -13.12 3.78 7.80
CA LEU A 24 -13.02 2.35 8.10
C LEU A 24 -11.66 2.02 8.75
N THR A 25 -10.57 2.58 8.24
CA THR A 25 -9.23 2.41 8.83
C THR A 25 -9.12 3.10 10.20
N TYR A 26 -9.75 4.26 10.39
CA TYR A 26 -9.77 4.97 11.67
C TYR A 26 -10.45 4.14 12.76
N PHE A 27 -11.58 3.49 12.46
CA PHE A 27 -12.27 2.60 13.41
C PHE A 27 -11.47 1.33 13.73
N LEU A 28 -10.51 0.98 12.89
CA LEU A 28 -9.63 -0.17 13.12
C LEU A 28 -8.60 0.10 14.23
N THR A 29 -8.19 1.35 14.41
CA THR A 29 -7.16 1.73 15.39
C THR A 29 -7.52 1.33 16.82
N PRO A 30 -8.70 1.68 17.39
CA PRO A 30 -9.09 1.22 18.71
C PRO A 30 -9.18 -0.30 18.82
N TYR A 31 -9.67 -0.97 17.79
CA TYR A 31 -9.75 -2.42 17.76
C TYR A 31 -8.37 -3.07 17.84
N LEU A 32 -7.39 -2.60 17.08
CA LEU A 32 -6.02 -3.13 17.09
C LEU A 32 -5.34 -2.85 18.45
N THR A 33 -5.54 -1.67 19.03
CA THR A 33 -4.99 -1.33 20.35
C THR A 33 -5.50 -2.26 21.46
N LEU A 34 -6.76 -2.72 21.36
CA LEU A 34 -7.34 -3.67 22.32
C LEU A 34 -6.89 -5.12 22.08
N LYS A 35 -6.55 -5.49 20.84
CA LYS A 35 -6.24 -6.87 20.47
C LYS A 35 -4.74 -7.20 20.49
N LEU A 36 -3.89 -6.22 20.23
CA LEU A 36 -2.45 -6.39 20.21
C LEU A 36 -1.86 -6.05 21.58
N SER A 37 -0.78 -6.73 21.95
CA SER A 37 0.05 -6.31 23.09
C SER A 37 0.71 -4.96 22.78
N GLY A 38 1.12 -4.21 23.80
CA GLY A 38 1.80 -2.92 23.62
C GLY A 38 3.05 -3.03 22.76
N ALA A 39 3.85 -4.10 22.93
CA ALA A 39 5.03 -4.35 22.09
C ALA A 39 4.64 -4.58 20.62
N ASN A 40 3.71 -5.49 20.33
CA ASN A 40 3.26 -5.77 18.98
C ASN A 40 2.61 -4.53 18.31
N TYR A 41 1.92 -3.69 19.08
CA TYR A 41 1.37 -2.44 18.58
C TYR A 41 2.47 -1.43 18.20
N GLY A 42 3.53 -1.37 19.02
CA GLY A 42 4.73 -0.57 18.73
C GLY A 42 5.41 -1.01 17.44
N ASP A 43 5.72 -2.30 17.30
CA ASP A 43 6.32 -2.88 16.10
C ASP A 43 5.45 -2.63 14.87
N MET A 44 4.12 -2.82 14.98
CA MET A 44 3.18 -2.51 13.91
C MET A 44 3.30 -1.05 13.48
N THR A 45 3.37 -0.12 14.42
CA THR A 45 3.45 1.31 14.11
C THR A 45 4.73 1.65 13.36
N LEU A 46 5.88 1.08 13.77
CA LEU A 46 7.17 1.27 13.09
C LEU A 46 7.16 0.70 11.67
N VAL A 47 6.65 -0.52 11.53
CA VAL A 47 6.53 -1.21 10.24
C VAL A 47 5.64 -0.44 9.27
N TYR A 48 4.46 0.01 9.73
CA TYR A 48 3.55 0.81 8.90
C TYR A 48 4.09 2.21 8.58
N ALA A 49 4.94 2.78 9.43
CA ALA A 49 5.59 4.07 9.14
C ALA A 49 6.57 3.97 7.96
N ALA A 50 7.15 2.80 7.68
CA ALA A 50 8.04 2.59 6.54
C ALA A 50 7.29 2.51 5.18
N ILE A 51 6.01 2.08 5.17
CA ILE A 51 5.24 1.88 3.94
C ILE A 51 5.14 3.15 3.07
N PRO A 52 4.78 4.34 3.60
CA PRO A 52 4.69 5.56 2.80
C PRO A 52 6.02 5.96 2.15
N PHE A 53 7.15 5.78 2.84
CA PHE A 53 8.48 6.06 2.28
C PHE A 53 8.78 5.14 1.10
N LEU A 54 8.57 3.83 1.29
CA LEU A 54 8.74 2.87 0.21
C LEU A 54 7.81 3.16 -0.97
N ASN A 55 6.56 3.52 -0.71
CA ASN A 55 5.59 3.82 -1.75
C ASN A 55 6.03 5.02 -2.61
N ILE A 56 6.61 6.07 -2.01
CA ILE A 56 7.17 7.21 -2.75
C ILE A 56 8.31 6.75 -3.67
N VAL A 57 9.22 5.90 -3.16
CA VAL A 57 10.34 5.36 -3.96
C VAL A 57 9.84 4.49 -5.11
N TYR A 58 8.89 3.60 -4.85
CA TYR A 58 8.35 2.68 -5.85
C TYR A 58 7.57 3.38 -6.95
N THR A 59 6.81 4.41 -6.59
CA THR A 59 5.97 5.15 -7.56
C THR A 59 6.67 6.35 -8.18
N TYR A 60 7.73 6.87 -7.56
CA TYR A 60 8.55 8.02 -7.98
C TYR A 60 7.79 9.15 -8.67
N GLY A 61 6.59 9.46 -8.17
CA GLY A 61 5.74 10.54 -8.70
C GLY A 61 5.14 10.27 -10.08
N LEU A 62 5.24 9.03 -10.59
CA LEU A 62 4.84 8.65 -11.94
C LEU A 62 3.35 8.91 -12.21
N GLU A 63 2.50 8.74 -11.20
CA GLU A 63 1.07 9.01 -11.33
C GLU A 63 0.79 10.48 -11.66
N THR A 64 1.46 11.40 -10.98
CA THR A 64 1.32 12.84 -11.25
C THR A 64 1.82 13.19 -12.64
N GLY A 65 2.96 12.62 -13.05
CA GLY A 65 3.46 12.74 -14.41
C GLY A 65 2.47 12.19 -15.44
N PHE A 66 1.92 11.00 -15.19
CA PHE A 66 0.92 10.41 -16.08
C PHE A 66 -0.27 11.34 -16.30
N PHE A 67 -0.87 11.90 -15.26
CA PHE A 67 -2.00 12.84 -15.41
C PHE A 67 -1.64 14.11 -16.15
N ARG A 68 -0.42 14.61 -15.99
CA ARG A 68 0.02 15.80 -16.73
C ARG A 68 0.16 15.55 -18.22
N PHE A 69 0.78 14.43 -18.59
CA PHE A 69 1.12 14.16 -20.00
C PHE A 69 -0.01 13.51 -20.79
N ILE A 70 -0.92 12.77 -20.15
CA ILE A 70 -2.04 12.11 -20.84
C ILE A 70 -3.02 13.11 -21.46
N GLN A 71 -2.99 14.37 -21.03
CA GLN A 71 -3.83 15.42 -21.60
C GLN A 71 -3.31 15.93 -22.94
N LYS A 72 -2.05 15.64 -23.31
CA LYS A 72 -1.47 16.00 -24.61
C LYS A 72 -1.85 14.94 -25.63
N GLU A 73 -2.49 15.34 -26.76
CA GLU A 73 -2.96 14.41 -27.79
C GLU A 73 -1.85 13.52 -28.37
N GLU A 74 -0.63 14.07 -28.51
CA GLU A 74 0.54 13.35 -29.02
C GLU A 74 0.95 12.14 -28.16
N HIS A 75 0.60 12.14 -26.86
CA HIS A 75 1.06 11.15 -25.89
C HIS A 75 0.03 10.08 -25.53
N GLN A 76 -1.24 10.27 -25.91
CA GLN A 76 -2.33 9.41 -25.42
C GLN A 76 -2.19 7.93 -25.74
N LYS A 77 -1.60 7.59 -26.91
CA LYS A 77 -1.58 6.19 -27.38
C LYS A 77 -0.62 5.29 -26.61
N ASP A 78 0.58 5.81 -26.28
CA ASP A 78 1.67 4.98 -25.76
C ASP A 78 1.99 5.25 -24.30
N LEU A 79 1.50 6.37 -23.73
CA LEU A 79 1.84 6.80 -22.38
C LEU A 79 1.43 5.79 -21.31
N TYR A 80 0.23 5.20 -21.46
CA TYR A 80 -0.24 4.18 -20.52
C TYR A 80 0.67 2.95 -20.50
N ASN A 81 1.08 2.47 -21.68
CA ASN A 81 1.99 1.34 -21.81
C ASN A 81 3.37 1.68 -21.26
N THR A 82 3.93 2.83 -21.66
CA THR A 82 5.26 3.29 -21.25
C THR A 82 5.34 3.47 -19.73
N ALA A 83 4.36 4.13 -19.11
CA ALA A 83 4.29 4.33 -17.67
C ALA A 83 4.11 3.00 -16.91
N SER A 84 3.22 2.12 -17.40
CA SER A 84 2.98 0.81 -16.78
C SER A 84 4.20 -0.09 -16.86
N VAL A 85 4.85 -0.21 -18.02
CA VAL A 85 6.06 -1.01 -18.22
C VAL A 85 7.20 -0.48 -17.34
N SER A 86 7.39 0.86 -17.30
CA SER A 86 8.37 1.48 -16.40
C SER A 86 8.13 1.07 -14.95
N LEU A 87 6.89 1.24 -14.46
CA LEU A 87 6.54 0.94 -13.08
C LEU A 87 6.68 -0.55 -12.74
N ILE A 88 6.25 -1.44 -13.63
CA ILE A 88 6.41 -2.90 -13.43
C ILE A 88 7.88 -3.26 -13.32
N THR A 89 8.72 -2.78 -14.25
CA THR A 89 10.16 -3.07 -14.28
C THR A 89 10.86 -2.55 -13.03
N THR A 90 10.61 -1.29 -12.66
CA THR A 90 11.23 -0.68 -11.45
C THR A 90 10.71 -1.33 -10.18
N THR A 91 9.43 -1.71 -10.09
CA THR A 91 8.88 -2.43 -8.94
C THR A 91 9.56 -3.78 -8.75
N ILE A 92 9.73 -4.57 -9.81
CA ILE A 92 10.43 -5.86 -9.74
C ILE A 92 11.90 -5.63 -9.31
N PHE A 93 12.57 -4.65 -9.91
CA PHE A 93 13.96 -4.33 -9.60
C PHE A 93 14.16 -3.91 -8.14
N PHE A 94 13.37 -2.96 -7.65
CA PHE A 94 13.45 -2.50 -6.26
C PHE A 94 13.08 -3.61 -5.28
N SER A 95 12.03 -4.39 -5.56
CA SER A 95 11.65 -5.51 -4.72
C SER A 95 12.75 -6.55 -4.63
N ALA A 96 13.39 -6.91 -5.74
CA ALA A 96 14.50 -7.86 -5.74
C ALA A 96 15.68 -7.37 -4.89
N ILE A 97 16.06 -6.10 -5.04
CA ILE A 97 17.13 -5.50 -4.24
C ILE A 97 16.76 -5.49 -2.75
N LEU A 98 15.57 -4.95 -2.40
CA LEU A 98 15.18 -4.82 -1.00
C LEU A 98 15.01 -6.17 -0.31
N LEU A 99 14.57 -7.21 -1.02
CA LEU A 99 14.48 -8.58 -0.50
C LEU A 99 15.86 -9.16 -0.16
N LEU A 100 16.93 -8.77 -0.85
CA LEU A 100 18.29 -9.17 -0.50
C LEU A 100 18.78 -8.49 0.80
N PHE A 101 18.23 -7.33 1.14
CA PHE A 101 18.62 -6.52 2.30
C PHE A 101 17.57 -6.52 3.44
N THR A 102 16.71 -7.53 3.52
CA THR A 102 15.64 -7.59 4.54
C THR A 102 16.17 -7.50 5.97
N LYS A 103 17.28 -8.20 6.30
CA LYS A 103 17.87 -8.16 7.64
C LYS A 103 18.43 -6.78 8.03
N PRO A 104 19.29 -6.12 7.20
CA PRO A 104 19.71 -4.74 7.48
C PRO A 104 18.56 -3.75 7.58
N LEU A 105 17.53 -3.91 6.74
CA LEU A 105 16.34 -3.05 6.78
C LEU A 105 15.53 -3.26 8.06
N ALA A 106 15.39 -4.50 8.53
CA ALA A 106 14.72 -4.81 9.80
C ALA A 106 15.45 -4.15 10.99
N GLN A 107 16.78 -4.14 10.97
CA GLN A 107 17.59 -3.41 11.98
C GLN A 107 17.34 -1.91 11.90
N LEU A 108 17.29 -1.34 10.70
CA LEU A 108 17.06 0.10 10.50
C LEU A 108 15.73 0.59 11.06
N ILE A 109 14.66 -0.21 10.92
CA ILE A 109 13.33 0.14 11.43
C ILE A 109 13.05 -0.45 12.82
N SER A 110 14.10 -0.88 13.56
CA SER A 110 14.01 -1.37 14.95
C SER A 110 13.14 -2.61 15.16
N VAL A 111 13.03 -3.49 14.14
CA VAL A 111 12.38 -4.81 14.22
C VAL A 111 13.34 -5.92 13.80
N ALA A 112 14.56 -5.86 14.31
CA ALA A 112 15.66 -6.76 13.93
C ALA A 112 15.36 -8.26 14.10
N ASP A 113 14.55 -8.61 15.09
CA ASP A 113 14.15 -9.99 15.40
C ASP A 113 13.12 -10.56 14.42
N HIS A 114 12.52 -9.70 13.58
CA HIS A 114 11.40 -10.03 12.68
C HIS A 114 11.64 -9.56 11.23
N PRO A 115 12.67 -10.05 10.52
CA PRO A 115 12.93 -9.65 9.13
C PRO A 115 11.80 -10.03 8.17
N GLU A 116 10.94 -10.99 8.55
CA GLU A 116 9.74 -11.37 7.81
C GLU A 116 8.73 -10.22 7.68
N TYR A 117 8.67 -9.29 8.64
CA TYR A 117 7.81 -8.10 8.54
C TYR A 117 8.23 -7.21 7.37
N VAL A 118 9.54 -7.04 7.19
CA VAL A 118 10.11 -6.26 6.07
C VAL A 118 9.77 -6.92 4.74
N THR A 119 9.86 -8.25 4.65
CA THR A 119 9.45 -9.00 3.46
C THR A 119 7.98 -8.74 3.13
N MET A 120 7.09 -8.78 4.12
CA MET A 120 5.66 -8.48 3.92
C MET A 120 5.44 -7.06 3.42
N ILE A 121 6.12 -6.05 4.00
CA ILE A 121 5.99 -4.66 3.55
C ILE A 121 6.43 -4.51 2.09
N ILE A 122 7.57 -5.10 1.72
CA ILE A 122 8.09 -5.03 0.35
C ILE A 122 7.06 -5.58 -0.63
N LEU A 123 6.44 -6.72 -0.31
CA LEU A 123 5.41 -7.33 -1.16
C LEU A 123 4.12 -6.49 -1.21
N ILE A 124 3.68 -5.94 -0.07
CA ILE A 124 2.51 -5.05 -0.01
C ILE A 124 2.72 -3.84 -0.91
N VAL A 125 3.86 -3.13 -0.74
CA VAL A 125 4.18 -1.94 -1.52
C VAL A 125 4.38 -2.28 -3.00
N ALA A 126 4.98 -3.43 -3.31
CA ALA A 126 5.11 -3.89 -4.69
C ALA A 126 3.74 -4.06 -5.35
N PHE A 127 2.79 -4.76 -4.72
CA PHE A 127 1.45 -4.93 -5.28
C PHE A 127 0.69 -3.61 -5.36
N ASP A 128 0.78 -2.75 -4.35
CA ASP A 128 0.13 -1.44 -4.36
C ASP A 128 0.67 -0.55 -5.49
N SER A 129 2.00 -0.55 -5.71
CA SER A 129 2.62 0.24 -6.77
C SER A 129 2.19 -0.24 -8.16
N LEU A 130 2.09 -1.56 -8.39
CA LEU A 130 1.58 -2.10 -9.66
C LEU A 130 0.14 -1.67 -9.97
N GLY A 131 -0.66 -1.36 -8.95
CA GLY A 131 -2.01 -0.82 -9.08
C GLY A 131 -2.07 0.67 -9.42
N THR A 132 -0.98 1.43 -9.24
CA THR A 132 -0.99 2.91 -9.34
C THR A 132 -1.43 3.40 -10.71
N ILE A 133 -0.77 2.98 -11.79
CA ILE A 133 -1.11 3.41 -13.16
C ILE A 133 -2.46 2.85 -13.64
N PRO A 134 -2.86 1.59 -13.38
CA PRO A 134 -4.21 1.12 -13.63
C PRO A 134 -5.31 1.94 -12.92
N PHE A 135 -5.10 2.33 -11.66
CA PHE A 135 -6.01 3.24 -10.98
C PHE A 135 -6.05 4.65 -11.58
N ALA A 136 -4.88 5.19 -11.99
CA ALA A 136 -4.80 6.46 -12.69
C ALA A 136 -5.58 6.42 -14.01
N LYS A 137 -5.48 5.31 -14.75
CA LYS A 137 -6.26 5.08 -15.97
C LYS A 137 -7.77 5.07 -15.71
N LEU A 138 -8.24 4.37 -14.67
CA LEU A 138 -9.67 4.39 -14.31
C LEU A 138 -10.19 5.80 -14.03
N ARG A 139 -9.37 6.65 -13.40
CA ARG A 139 -9.72 8.05 -13.14
C ARG A 139 -9.74 8.86 -14.43
N GLN A 140 -8.76 8.66 -15.30
CA GLN A 140 -8.70 9.33 -16.60
C GLN A 140 -9.85 8.92 -17.51
N ASP A 141 -10.21 7.64 -17.54
CA ASP A 141 -11.33 7.11 -18.34
C ASP A 141 -12.71 7.51 -17.78
N GLY A 142 -12.78 8.28 -16.68
CA GLY A 142 -14.04 8.72 -16.06
C GLY A 142 -14.87 7.56 -15.49
N ARG A 143 -14.23 6.54 -14.92
CA ARG A 143 -14.86 5.37 -14.32
C ARG A 143 -14.83 5.40 -12.78
N PRO A 144 -15.44 6.42 -12.13
CA PRO A 144 -15.34 6.62 -10.69
C PRO A 144 -15.99 5.49 -9.88
N ILE A 145 -17.08 4.91 -10.36
CA ILE A 145 -17.80 3.83 -9.66
C ILE A 145 -16.90 2.59 -9.58
N LYS A 146 -16.24 2.20 -10.68
CA LYS A 146 -15.33 1.05 -10.69
C LYS A 146 -14.15 1.29 -9.75
N TYR A 147 -13.55 2.49 -9.80
CA TYR A 147 -12.50 2.90 -8.88
C TYR A 147 -12.95 2.74 -7.42
N ALA A 148 -14.11 3.29 -7.06
CA ALA A 148 -14.67 3.25 -5.71
C ALA A 148 -14.94 1.81 -5.25
N ILE A 149 -15.56 0.98 -6.09
CA ILE A 149 -15.85 -0.43 -5.77
C ILE A 149 -14.55 -1.17 -5.45
N ILE A 150 -13.52 -1.06 -6.30
CA ILE A 150 -12.25 -1.75 -6.09
C ILE A 150 -11.61 -1.31 -4.76
N ARG A 151 -11.56 0.00 -4.49
CA ARG A 151 -10.98 0.54 -3.25
C ARG A 151 -11.74 0.07 -2.02
N ILE A 152 -13.06 0.17 -2.01
CA ILE A 152 -13.89 -0.22 -0.86
C ILE A 152 -13.81 -1.74 -0.65
N THR A 153 -13.90 -2.54 -1.70
CA THR A 153 -13.77 -4.01 -1.62
C THR A 153 -12.42 -4.40 -1.01
N GLY A 154 -11.32 -3.76 -1.44
CA GLY A 154 -10.01 -4.01 -0.85
C GLY A 154 -10.01 -3.76 0.67
N VAL A 155 -10.51 -2.59 1.11
CA VAL A 155 -10.57 -2.27 2.54
C VAL A 155 -11.47 -3.24 3.31
N LEU A 156 -12.59 -3.66 2.75
CA LEU A 156 -13.48 -4.64 3.39
C LEU A 156 -12.82 -6.01 3.53
N ILE A 157 -12.05 -6.45 2.54
CA ILE A 157 -11.25 -7.69 2.62
C ILE A 157 -10.24 -7.60 3.76
N ASN A 158 -9.52 -6.49 3.87
CA ASN A 158 -8.55 -6.28 4.95
C ASN A 158 -9.22 -6.35 6.33
N ILE A 159 -10.26 -5.57 6.54
CA ILE A 159 -10.99 -5.52 7.82
C ILE A 159 -11.59 -6.89 8.16
N GLY A 160 -12.21 -7.56 7.19
CA GLY A 160 -12.78 -8.90 7.38
C GLY A 160 -11.74 -9.92 7.80
N LEU A 161 -10.57 -9.92 7.15
CA LEU A 161 -9.47 -10.82 7.50
C LEU A 161 -8.84 -10.45 8.85
N LEU A 162 -8.68 -9.17 9.16
CA LEU A 162 -8.20 -8.74 10.48
C LEU A 162 -9.14 -9.23 11.58
N PHE A 163 -10.45 -9.05 11.42
CA PHE A 163 -11.43 -9.54 12.37
C PHE A 163 -11.40 -11.07 12.46
N PHE A 164 -11.25 -11.77 11.35
CA PHE A 164 -11.10 -13.22 11.31
C PHE A 164 -9.88 -13.67 12.13
N PHE A 165 -8.68 -13.13 11.84
CA PHE A 165 -7.45 -13.56 12.51
C PHE A 165 -7.39 -13.14 13.98
N LEU A 166 -7.87 -11.94 14.35
CA LEU A 166 -7.70 -11.41 15.70
C LEU A 166 -8.90 -11.68 16.63
N SER A 167 -10.05 -12.12 16.12
CA SER A 167 -11.21 -12.44 16.97
C SER A 167 -11.75 -13.84 16.73
N ILE A 168 -11.95 -14.28 15.47
CA ILE A 168 -12.56 -15.58 15.20
C ILE A 168 -11.56 -16.72 15.46
N VAL A 169 -10.35 -16.62 14.95
CA VAL A 169 -9.30 -17.65 15.09
C VAL A 169 -9.00 -17.95 16.57
N PRO A 170 -8.77 -16.98 17.48
CA PRO A 170 -8.54 -17.26 18.89
C PRO A 170 -9.72 -17.98 19.56
N ASN A 171 -10.95 -17.59 19.21
CA ASN A 171 -12.15 -18.23 19.77
C ASN A 171 -12.31 -19.68 19.29
N LEU A 172 -11.96 -19.98 18.03
CA LEU A 172 -12.01 -21.33 17.47
C LEU A 172 -10.89 -22.20 18.05
N ALA A 173 -9.68 -21.67 18.19
CA ALA A 173 -8.56 -22.35 18.80
C ALA A 173 -8.82 -22.72 20.29
N ALA A 174 -9.55 -21.87 21.00
CA ALA A 174 -9.94 -22.13 22.39
C ALA A 174 -10.99 -23.25 22.52
N LYS A 175 -11.83 -23.46 21.50
CA LYS A 175 -12.88 -24.50 21.50
C LYS A 175 -12.34 -25.87 21.13
N ASP A 176 -11.36 -25.94 20.22
CA ASP A 176 -10.76 -27.20 19.77
C ASP A 176 -9.23 -27.08 19.73
N PRO A 177 -8.53 -27.58 20.79
CA PRO A 177 -7.08 -27.56 20.87
C PRO A 177 -6.33 -28.33 19.75
N ASN A 178 -7.00 -29.22 19.05
CA ASN A 178 -6.41 -29.99 17.96
C ASN A 178 -6.67 -29.38 16.57
N SER A 179 -7.35 -28.23 16.50
CA SER A 179 -7.68 -27.59 15.24
C SER A 179 -6.49 -26.86 14.63
N ILE A 180 -6.49 -26.71 13.31
CA ILE A 180 -5.52 -25.90 12.56
C ILE A 180 -5.48 -24.44 13.04
N PHE A 181 -6.53 -23.96 13.69
CA PHE A 181 -6.63 -22.61 14.22
C PHE A 181 -5.66 -22.36 15.38
N VAL A 182 -5.21 -23.41 16.08
CA VAL A 182 -4.17 -23.29 17.12
C VAL A 182 -2.83 -22.85 16.53
N LEU A 183 -2.48 -23.34 15.33
CA LEU A 183 -1.27 -22.91 14.63
C LEU A 183 -1.34 -21.43 14.22
N LEU A 184 -2.52 -20.96 13.83
CA LEU A 184 -2.76 -19.56 13.48
C LEU A 184 -2.87 -18.65 14.71
N ASN A 185 -3.21 -19.20 15.88
CA ASN A 185 -3.28 -18.46 17.15
C ASN A 185 -1.93 -18.43 17.90
N ASN A 186 -0.82 -18.64 17.20
CA ASN A 186 0.49 -18.63 17.81
C ASN A 186 0.94 -17.18 18.07
N LYS A 187 1.27 -16.88 19.33
CA LYS A 187 1.77 -15.55 19.76
C LYS A 187 3.07 -15.13 19.03
N ASN A 188 3.85 -16.10 18.54
CA ASN A 188 5.08 -15.84 17.78
C ASN A 188 4.81 -15.24 16.40
N LEU A 189 3.58 -15.31 15.88
CA LEU A 189 3.21 -14.66 14.61
C LEU A 189 3.16 -13.13 14.74
N GLY A 190 3.02 -12.60 15.97
CA GLY A 190 3.07 -11.16 16.22
C GLY A 190 2.17 -10.35 15.28
N ILE A 191 2.76 -9.38 14.60
CA ILE A 191 2.04 -8.52 13.66
C ILE A 191 1.88 -9.12 12.26
N LEU A 192 2.41 -10.34 11.98
CA LEU A 192 2.16 -11.01 10.69
C LEU A 192 0.66 -11.18 10.43
N LEU A 193 -0.13 -11.45 11.47
CA LEU A 193 -1.59 -11.55 11.38
C LEU A 193 -2.29 -10.22 11.04
N VAL A 194 -1.57 -9.10 11.13
CA VAL A 194 -2.03 -7.78 10.70
C VAL A 194 -1.53 -7.44 9.28
N LEU A 195 -0.30 -7.84 8.97
CA LEU A 195 0.31 -7.59 7.65
C LEU A 195 -0.28 -8.50 6.56
N LEU A 196 -0.61 -9.75 6.89
CA LEU A 196 -1.17 -10.70 5.94
C LEU A 196 -2.51 -10.24 5.34
N PRO A 197 -3.50 -9.75 6.10
CA PRO A 197 -4.70 -9.12 5.54
C PRO A 197 -4.41 -7.99 4.56
N ASN A 198 -3.41 -7.16 4.85
CA ASN A 198 -3.01 -6.07 3.98
C ASN A 198 -2.39 -6.59 2.67
N LEU A 199 -1.52 -7.60 2.76
CA LEU A 199 -0.96 -8.27 1.58
C LEU A 199 -2.06 -8.88 0.70
N VAL A 200 -3.01 -9.57 1.31
CA VAL A 200 -4.16 -10.15 0.61
C VAL A 200 -5.01 -9.06 -0.05
N GLN A 201 -5.28 -7.96 0.65
CA GLN A 201 -5.97 -6.78 0.09
C GLN A 201 -5.28 -6.27 -1.17
N SER A 202 -3.96 -6.02 -1.11
CA SER A 202 -3.17 -5.49 -2.22
C SER A 202 -3.17 -6.45 -3.41
N PHE A 203 -3.01 -7.74 -3.16
CA PHE A 203 -3.09 -8.77 -4.19
C PHE A 203 -4.48 -8.86 -4.84
N PHE A 204 -5.55 -8.88 -4.05
CA PHE A 204 -6.92 -8.89 -4.57
C PHE A 204 -7.26 -7.62 -5.35
N THR A 205 -6.70 -6.49 -4.95
CA THR A 205 -6.85 -5.23 -5.70
C THR A 205 -6.29 -5.37 -7.13
N LEU A 206 -5.15 -6.03 -7.32
CA LEU A 206 -4.62 -6.31 -8.65
C LEU A 206 -5.52 -7.26 -9.46
N ILE A 207 -6.11 -8.27 -8.82
CA ILE A 207 -7.09 -9.16 -9.48
C ILE A 207 -8.29 -8.34 -9.97
N LEU A 208 -8.83 -7.44 -9.15
CA LEU A 208 -9.94 -6.59 -9.54
C LEU A 208 -9.57 -5.58 -10.65
N LEU A 209 -8.30 -5.21 -10.74
CA LEU A 209 -7.73 -4.37 -11.82
C LEU A 209 -7.30 -5.17 -13.05
N TRP A 210 -7.55 -6.50 -13.09
CA TRP A 210 -7.09 -7.38 -14.15
C TRP A 210 -7.42 -6.88 -15.58
N LYS A 211 -8.59 -6.26 -15.76
CA LYS A 211 -9.00 -5.72 -17.05
C LYS A 211 -8.08 -4.59 -17.52
N GLU A 212 -7.65 -3.73 -16.61
CA GLU A 212 -6.73 -2.62 -16.87
C GLU A 212 -5.30 -3.14 -17.06
N LEU A 213 -4.88 -4.14 -16.29
CA LEU A 213 -3.57 -4.77 -16.42
C LEU A 213 -3.43 -5.52 -17.76
N LYS A 214 -4.46 -6.25 -18.19
CA LYS A 214 -4.44 -7.03 -19.44
C LYS A 214 -4.31 -6.17 -20.71
N ILE A 215 -4.68 -4.89 -20.62
CA ILE A 215 -4.58 -3.95 -21.76
C ILE A 215 -3.14 -3.48 -21.95
N ILE A 216 -2.27 -3.62 -20.96
CA ILE A 216 -0.88 -3.18 -21.04
C ILE A 216 -0.17 -3.98 -22.13
N ARG A 217 0.36 -3.25 -23.09
CA ARG A 217 1.25 -3.79 -24.12
C ARG A 217 2.69 -3.52 -23.71
N TRP A 218 3.59 -4.46 -23.93
CA TRP A 218 5.03 -4.31 -23.67
C TRP A 218 5.67 -3.42 -24.75
N GLN A 219 5.11 -2.22 -24.93
CA GLN A 219 5.61 -1.19 -25.82
C GLN A 219 6.14 -0.06 -24.96
N PHE A 220 7.39 0.32 -25.22
CA PHE A 220 8.08 1.34 -24.44
C PHE A 220 8.56 2.46 -25.34
N ASN A 221 8.08 3.67 -25.13
CA ASN A 221 8.46 4.87 -25.87
C ASN A 221 9.50 5.65 -25.06
N TRP A 222 10.77 5.53 -25.44
CA TRP A 222 11.89 6.14 -24.73
C TRP A 222 11.85 7.68 -24.66
N PRO A 223 11.53 8.42 -25.75
CA PRO A 223 11.34 9.87 -25.70
C PRO A 223 10.26 10.29 -24.68
N GLN A 224 9.07 9.68 -24.72
CA GLN A 224 8.00 9.97 -23.78
C GLN A 224 8.40 9.63 -22.34
N TRP A 225 9.10 8.52 -22.14
CA TRP A 225 9.57 8.13 -20.82
C TRP A 225 10.54 9.15 -20.24
N LYS A 226 11.46 9.69 -21.04
CA LYS A 226 12.38 10.76 -20.59
C LYS A 226 11.62 12.01 -20.13
N GLU A 227 10.67 12.48 -20.91
CA GLU A 227 9.84 13.64 -20.54
C GLU A 227 9.07 13.37 -19.24
N LEU A 228 8.48 12.17 -19.12
CA LEU A 228 7.77 11.73 -17.94
C LEU A 228 8.67 11.73 -16.71
N MET A 229 9.90 11.19 -16.81
CA MET A 229 10.87 11.13 -15.70
C MET A 229 11.37 12.50 -15.28
N VAL A 230 11.69 13.39 -16.23
CA VAL A 230 12.11 14.77 -15.92
C VAL A 230 11.07 15.49 -15.06
N TYR A 231 9.80 15.21 -15.25
CA TYR A 231 8.72 15.79 -14.46
C TYR A 231 8.45 15.02 -13.16
N SER A 232 8.47 13.68 -13.20
CA SER A 232 8.09 12.82 -12.09
C SER A 232 9.14 12.76 -10.98
N LEU A 233 10.43 12.73 -11.32
CA LEU A 233 11.51 12.63 -10.32
C LEU A 233 11.55 13.82 -9.34
N PRO A 234 11.37 15.09 -9.74
CA PRO A 234 11.22 16.18 -8.77
C PRO A 234 10.04 16.01 -7.81
N MET A 235 8.94 15.37 -8.25
CA MET A 235 7.78 15.09 -7.39
C MET A 235 8.11 14.07 -6.29
N LEU A 236 9.13 13.24 -6.47
CA LEU A 236 9.64 12.36 -5.43
C LEU A 236 10.14 13.17 -4.21
N ILE A 237 10.89 14.24 -4.45
CA ILE A 237 11.41 15.14 -3.39
C ILE A 237 10.23 15.79 -2.63
N VAL A 238 9.22 16.25 -3.37
CA VAL A 238 8.00 16.84 -2.77
C VAL A 238 7.26 15.78 -1.93
N GLY A 239 7.16 14.55 -2.43
CA GLY A 239 6.56 13.42 -1.71
C GLY A 239 7.27 13.12 -0.39
N PHE A 240 8.61 13.08 -0.39
CA PHE A 240 9.39 12.90 0.83
C PHE A 240 9.18 14.03 1.82
N GLY A 241 9.14 15.30 1.37
CA GLY A 241 8.87 16.44 2.23
C GLY A 241 7.54 16.32 2.98
N GLY A 242 6.48 15.86 2.32
CA GLY A 242 5.20 15.57 2.94
C GLY A 242 5.26 14.44 3.97
N MET A 243 5.91 13.32 3.63
CA MET A 243 5.99 12.13 4.49
C MET A 243 6.87 12.34 5.72
N ILE A 244 7.96 13.08 5.60
CA ILE A 244 8.81 13.44 6.74
C ILE A 244 7.97 14.12 7.83
N ASN A 245 7.10 15.03 7.44
CA ASN A 245 6.23 15.74 8.40
C ASN A 245 5.19 14.85 9.08
N GLU A 246 4.77 13.72 8.44
CA GLU A 246 3.70 12.86 8.96
C GLU A 246 4.22 11.63 9.73
N THR A 247 5.44 11.17 9.45
CA THR A 247 5.89 9.85 9.91
C THR A 247 7.25 9.83 10.59
N LEU A 248 8.06 10.91 10.45
CA LEU A 248 9.40 10.95 11.01
C LEU A 248 9.40 10.83 12.54
N ASP A 249 8.42 11.42 13.21
CA ASP A 249 8.25 11.35 14.66
C ASP A 249 8.15 9.91 15.17
N ARG A 250 7.45 9.04 14.45
CA ARG A 250 7.29 7.62 14.81
C ARG A 250 8.59 6.84 14.67
N LEU A 251 9.35 7.10 13.60
CA LEU A 251 10.65 6.47 13.39
C LEU A 251 11.67 6.96 14.42
N MET A 252 11.69 8.25 14.74
CA MET A 252 12.56 8.82 15.77
C MET A 252 12.25 8.25 17.15
N LEU A 253 10.99 8.05 17.50
CA LEU A 253 10.61 7.39 18.74
C LEU A 253 11.14 5.96 18.79
N GLY A 254 11.08 5.21 17.69
CA GLY A 254 11.66 3.86 17.58
C GLY A 254 13.19 3.84 17.80
N TRP A 255 13.91 4.84 17.32
CA TRP A 255 15.37 4.93 17.46
C TRP A 255 15.82 5.40 18.86
N TRP A 256 15.04 6.26 19.51
CA TRP A 256 15.39 6.86 20.81
C TRP A 256 14.74 6.18 22.01
N SER A 257 13.74 5.35 21.78
CA SER A 257 13.17 4.56 22.87
C SER A 257 14.18 3.49 23.29
N PRO A 258 14.52 3.37 24.59
CA PRO A 258 15.34 2.26 25.06
C PRO A 258 14.62 0.95 24.75
N PRO A 259 15.36 -0.12 24.41
CA PRO A 259 14.76 -1.43 24.20
C PRO A 259 13.86 -1.78 25.38
N SER A 260 12.64 -2.24 25.09
CA SER A 260 11.49 -2.40 25.99
C SER A 260 11.67 -3.36 27.20
N GLY A 261 12.91 -3.59 27.63
CA GLY A 261 13.28 -4.35 28.82
C GLY A 261 13.56 -3.52 30.08
N ASN A 262 13.63 -2.19 30.02
CA ASN A 262 14.11 -1.34 31.14
C ASN A 262 13.09 -0.32 31.67
N LEU A 263 11.81 -0.48 31.40
CA LEU A 263 10.78 0.25 32.14
C LEU A 263 10.40 -0.61 33.36
N LYS A 264 11.17 -0.44 34.45
CA LYS A 264 10.75 -0.84 35.80
C LYS A 264 9.74 0.18 36.31
#